data_7698443b6f5c47e018cd57524de2c3bc
#
_entry.id   7698443b6f5c47e018cd57524de2c3bc
#
_cell.length_a   1.000
_cell.length_b   1.000
_cell.length_c   1.000
_cell.angle_alpha   90.00
_cell.angle_beta   90.00
_cell.angle_gamma   90.00
#
_symmetry.space_group_name_H-M   'P 1'
#
loop_
_entity.id
_entity.type
_entity.pdbx_description
1 polymer ?
#
loop_
_entity_poly.entity_id
_entity_poly.type
_entity_poly.pdbx_seq_one_letter_code
_entity_poly.pdbx_strand_id
1 'polypeptide(L)'
;TTVECWGSNEHGQLGDGTSATRFTPAKVKGVIGMTEVAPGVAHTCGTENAAGVTKCWGSNEHGQIGLGEVGGDRLSPTRIAGEGWETVTADGDSSCGTRGTTTYCWGRNDEGQLGDGTTEDRSEPTPLAQR
;
A
#
# COMPACT_ATOMS: atom_id res chain seq x y z
N THR A 1 -4.39 -12.54 15.25
CA THR A 1 -4.90 -12.69 13.87
C THR A 1 -3.72 -12.79 12.92
N THR A 2 -3.73 -13.80 12.05
CA THR A 2 -2.69 -14.04 11.05
C THR A 2 -3.22 -13.64 9.68
N VAL A 3 -2.41 -12.95 8.90
CA VAL A 3 -2.71 -12.64 7.49
C VAL A 3 -1.92 -13.61 6.62
N GLU A 4 -2.57 -14.19 5.65
CA GLU A 4 -1.95 -15.08 4.68
C GLU A 4 -2.29 -14.63 3.28
N CYS A 5 -1.29 -14.64 2.39
CA CYS A 5 -1.43 -14.27 0.99
C CYS A 5 -0.82 -15.35 0.10
N TRP A 6 -1.31 -15.46 -1.13
CA TRP A 6 -0.79 -16.39 -2.12
C TRP A 6 -1.04 -15.87 -3.54
N GLY A 7 -0.41 -16.49 -4.51
CA GLY A 7 -0.46 -16.08 -5.90
C GLY A 7 0.85 -15.47 -6.38
N SER A 8 0.78 -14.55 -7.30
CA SER A 8 1.93 -13.86 -7.88
C SER A 8 2.70 -13.07 -6.83
N ASN A 9 4.03 -13.18 -6.87
CA ASN A 9 4.93 -12.55 -5.90
C ASN A 9 6.19 -11.96 -6.52
N GLU A 10 6.16 -11.67 -7.81
CA GLU A 10 7.34 -11.17 -8.52
C GLU A 10 7.92 -9.91 -7.89
N HIS A 11 7.08 -9.07 -7.29
CA HIS A 11 7.48 -7.82 -6.64
C HIS A 11 7.44 -7.88 -5.11
N GLY A 12 7.21 -9.06 -4.52
CA GLY A 12 7.07 -9.19 -3.07
C GLY A 12 5.68 -8.82 -2.55
N GLN A 13 4.66 -8.76 -3.40
CA GLN A 13 3.31 -8.33 -3.03
C GLN A 13 2.61 -9.26 -2.04
N LEU A 14 3.14 -10.44 -1.79
CA LEU A 14 2.63 -11.34 -0.76
C LEU A 14 3.13 -10.99 0.64
N GLY A 15 4.22 -10.25 0.75
CA GLY A 15 4.74 -9.79 2.04
C GLY A 15 5.37 -10.89 2.90
N ASP A 16 5.78 -12.01 2.32
CA ASP A 16 6.38 -13.13 3.04
C ASP A 16 7.91 -13.05 3.16
N GLY A 17 8.49 -11.93 2.72
CA GLY A 17 9.94 -11.73 2.74
C GLY A 17 10.65 -12.28 1.52
N THR A 18 9.92 -12.81 0.54
CA THR A 18 10.48 -13.39 -0.69
C THR A 18 9.81 -12.79 -1.93
N SER A 19 10.33 -13.10 -3.09
CA SER A 19 9.72 -12.81 -4.38
C SER A 19 9.26 -14.08 -5.11
N ALA A 20 9.08 -15.17 -4.38
CA ALA A 20 8.63 -16.44 -4.94
C ALA A 20 7.10 -16.52 -4.98
N THR A 21 6.55 -16.80 -6.16
CA THR A 21 5.11 -17.08 -6.32
C THR A 21 4.70 -18.27 -5.45
N ARG A 22 3.58 -18.15 -4.78
CA ARG A 22 3.05 -19.18 -3.87
C ARG A 22 1.74 -19.74 -4.42
N PHE A 23 1.65 -21.05 -4.40
CA PHE A 23 0.45 -21.77 -4.82
C PHE A 23 -0.42 -22.18 -3.63
N THR A 24 0.04 -21.90 -2.41
CA THR A 24 -0.66 -22.15 -1.15
C THR A 24 -0.48 -20.93 -0.24
N PRO A 25 -1.40 -20.71 0.73
CA PRO A 25 -1.30 -19.58 1.65
C PRO A 25 0.05 -19.51 2.36
N ALA A 26 0.64 -18.33 2.36
CA ALA A 26 1.89 -18.04 3.06
C ALA A 26 1.68 -16.85 4.00
N LYS A 27 2.29 -16.91 5.18
CA LYS A 27 2.14 -15.87 6.18
C LYS A 27 2.81 -14.56 5.77
N VAL A 28 2.08 -13.47 5.92
CA VAL A 28 2.62 -12.11 5.79
C VAL A 28 3.47 -11.83 7.03
N LYS A 29 4.69 -11.34 6.82
CA LYS A 29 5.64 -11.07 7.91
C LYS A 29 5.48 -9.67 8.48
N GLY A 30 5.74 -9.52 9.77
CA GLY A 30 5.86 -8.21 10.41
C GLY A 30 4.55 -7.44 10.57
N VAL A 31 3.42 -8.13 10.60
CA VAL A 31 2.11 -7.49 10.83
C VAL A 31 1.49 -8.01 12.12
N ILE A 32 0.83 -7.12 12.86
CA ILE A 32 0.19 -7.42 14.14
C ILE A 32 -1.23 -6.84 14.13
N GLY A 33 -2.23 -7.72 14.27
CA GLY A 33 -3.63 -7.26 14.40
C GLY A 33 -4.13 -6.49 13.19
N MET A 34 -3.71 -6.87 12.00
CA MET A 34 -4.18 -6.24 10.78
C MET A 34 -5.66 -6.53 10.56
N THR A 35 -6.43 -5.48 10.36
CA THR A 35 -7.89 -5.55 10.22
C THR A 35 -8.36 -5.36 8.78
N GLU A 36 -7.50 -4.84 7.93
CA GLU A 36 -7.82 -4.58 6.55
C GLU A 36 -6.61 -4.90 5.67
N VAL A 37 -6.83 -5.58 4.58
CA VAL A 37 -5.82 -5.88 3.56
C VAL A 37 -6.39 -5.53 2.20
N ALA A 38 -5.67 -4.72 1.44
CA ALA A 38 -6.11 -4.21 0.15
C ALA A 38 -5.04 -4.51 -0.91
N PRO A 39 -5.25 -5.52 -1.76
CA PRO A 39 -4.31 -5.81 -2.83
C PRO A 39 -4.56 -4.94 -4.07
N GLY A 40 -3.50 -4.37 -4.63
CA GLY A 40 -3.47 -3.78 -5.97
C GLY A 40 -2.98 -4.79 -6.99
N VAL A 41 -2.52 -4.33 -8.16
CA VAL A 41 -2.00 -5.22 -9.20
C VAL A 41 -0.67 -5.87 -8.78
N ALA A 42 0.26 -5.11 -8.24
CA ALA A 42 1.58 -5.61 -7.88
C ALA A 42 2.04 -5.11 -6.50
N HIS A 43 1.14 -4.56 -5.71
CA HIS A 43 1.42 -4.14 -4.34
C HIS A 43 0.21 -4.44 -3.46
N THR A 44 0.43 -4.40 -2.16
CA THR A 44 -0.61 -4.67 -1.16
C THR A 44 -0.46 -3.66 -0.03
N CYS A 45 -1.56 -3.18 0.49
CA CYS A 45 -1.59 -2.33 1.68
C CYS A 45 -2.49 -2.95 2.74
N GLY A 46 -2.26 -2.60 3.99
CA GLY A 46 -3.11 -3.04 5.09
C GLY A 46 -2.97 -2.12 6.29
N THR A 47 -4.01 -2.08 7.11
CA THR A 47 -4.07 -1.23 8.32
C THR A 47 -4.09 -2.10 9.58
N GLU A 48 -3.21 -1.79 10.51
CA GLU A 48 -3.15 -2.38 11.84
C GLU A 48 -4.02 -1.55 12.79
N ASN A 49 -5.00 -2.20 13.40
CA ASN A 49 -6.08 -1.52 14.14
C ASN A 49 -5.62 -0.74 15.37
N ALA A 50 -4.64 -1.25 16.11
CA ALA A 50 -4.35 -0.74 17.44
C ALA A 50 -3.66 0.64 17.48
N ALA A 51 -3.04 1.08 16.37
CA ALA A 51 -2.23 2.29 16.35
C ALA A 51 -2.45 3.18 15.13
N GLY A 52 -3.43 2.87 14.28
CA GLY A 52 -3.63 3.61 13.03
C GLY A 52 -2.41 3.55 12.11
N VAL A 53 -1.74 2.41 12.10
CA VAL A 53 -0.55 2.18 11.28
C VAL A 53 -0.96 1.51 9.98
N THR A 54 -0.60 2.10 8.86
CA THR A 54 -0.76 1.47 7.54
C THR A 54 0.61 1.02 7.04
N LYS A 55 0.65 -0.17 6.51
CA LYS A 55 1.83 -0.76 5.87
C LYS A 55 1.49 -1.12 4.44
N CYS A 56 2.44 -0.89 3.53
CA CYS A 56 2.34 -1.33 2.14
C CYS A 56 3.58 -2.13 1.76
N TRP A 57 3.44 -3.01 0.78
CA TRP A 57 4.54 -3.85 0.30
C TRP A 57 4.31 -4.26 -1.15
N GLY A 58 5.35 -4.75 -1.81
CA GLY A 58 5.33 -5.10 -3.22
C GLY A 58 6.05 -4.06 -4.06
N SER A 59 5.55 -3.83 -5.26
CA SER A 59 6.13 -2.89 -6.23
C SER A 59 6.05 -1.44 -5.75
N ASN A 60 7.13 -0.71 -5.95
CA ASN A 60 7.22 0.73 -5.67
C ASN A 60 7.63 1.54 -6.90
N GLU A 61 7.39 1.00 -8.09
CA GLU A 61 7.79 1.63 -9.36
C GLU A 61 7.20 3.03 -9.54
N HIS A 62 5.99 3.26 -9.01
CA HIS A 62 5.29 4.55 -9.07
C HIS A 62 5.15 5.23 -7.71
N GLY A 63 5.85 4.74 -6.69
CA GLY A 63 5.71 5.27 -5.32
C GLY A 63 4.47 4.77 -4.58
N GLN A 64 3.82 3.70 -5.06
CA GLN A 64 2.57 3.18 -4.49
C GLN A 64 2.72 2.63 -3.07
N ILE A 65 3.93 2.44 -2.58
CA ILE A 65 4.19 2.05 -1.19
C ILE A 65 4.04 3.23 -0.21
N GLY A 66 4.20 4.47 -0.69
CA GLY A 66 3.96 5.65 0.15
C GLY A 66 5.09 6.05 1.09
N LEU A 67 6.33 5.77 0.71
CA LEU A 67 7.52 6.00 1.55
C LEU A 67 8.22 7.34 1.31
N GLY A 68 7.79 8.11 0.33
CA GLY A 68 8.48 9.32 -0.09
C GLY A 68 9.58 9.09 -1.13
N GLU A 69 9.70 7.88 -1.62
CA GLU A 69 10.67 7.49 -2.65
C GLU A 69 10.05 6.57 -3.70
N VAL A 70 10.63 6.54 -4.88
CA VAL A 70 10.20 5.71 -6.01
C VAL A 70 11.24 4.63 -6.24
N GLY A 71 10.76 3.43 -6.61
CA GLY A 71 11.64 2.29 -6.89
C GLY A 71 11.95 1.46 -5.65
N GLY A 72 12.54 0.29 -5.89
CA GLY A 72 12.86 -0.67 -4.84
C GLY A 72 11.64 -1.40 -4.30
N ASP A 73 11.39 -2.61 -4.79
CA ASP A 73 10.33 -3.46 -4.28
C ASP A 73 10.49 -3.70 -2.78
N ARG A 74 9.37 -3.81 -2.06
CA ARG A 74 9.37 -4.18 -0.65
C ARG A 74 8.80 -5.57 -0.50
N LEU A 75 9.63 -6.50 -0.06
CA LEU A 75 9.27 -7.92 0.09
C LEU A 75 8.51 -8.21 1.38
N SER A 76 8.47 -7.27 2.29
CA SER A 76 7.73 -7.37 3.55
C SER A 76 7.03 -6.05 3.86
N PRO A 77 5.94 -6.09 4.65
CA PRO A 77 5.19 -4.90 5.02
C PRO A 77 6.07 -3.79 5.58
N THR A 78 5.94 -2.61 5.00
CA THR A 78 6.71 -1.42 5.35
C THR A 78 5.76 -0.30 5.73
N ARG A 79 5.98 0.34 6.88
CA ARG A 79 5.14 1.42 7.37
C ARG A 79 5.20 2.63 6.44
N ILE A 80 4.05 3.15 6.05
CA ILE A 80 3.96 4.38 5.26
C ILE A 80 4.07 5.62 6.16
N ALA A 81 4.28 6.77 5.54
CA ALA A 81 4.36 8.05 6.25
C ALA A 81 3.02 8.39 6.93
N GLY A 82 3.11 8.99 8.12
CA GLY A 82 1.96 9.46 8.89
C GLY A 82 1.37 8.41 9.82
N GLU A 83 0.51 8.88 10.71
CA GLU A 83 -0.18 8.08 11.72
C GLU A 83 -1.67 8.38 11.71
N GLY A 84 -2.45 7.56 12.43
CA GLY A 84 -3.89 7.77 12.55
C GLY A 84 -4.66 7.34 11.30
N TRP A 85 -4.12 6.43 10.52
CA TRP A 85 -4.82 5.87 9.38
C TRP A 85 -5.99 5.01 9.83
N GLU A 86 -7.14 5.23 9.21
CA GLU A 86 -8.38 4.50 9.51
C GLU A 86 -8.67 3.43 8.47
N THR A 87 -8.47 3.76 7.20
CA THR A 87 -8.71 2.84 6.09
C THR A 87 -7.56 2.94 5.08
N VAL A 88 -7.41 1.88 4.29
CA VAL A 88 -6.55 1.89 3.12
C VAL A 88 -7.19 1.07 2.00
N THR A 89 -7.00 1.52 0.77
CA THR A 89 -7.40 0.80 -0.43
C THR A 89 -6.24 0.79 -1.41
N ALA A 90 -6.24 -0.18 -2.31
CA ALA A 90 -5.27 -0.25 -3.40
C ALA A 90 -6.01 -0.66 -4.67
N ASP A 91 -5.65 -0.06 -5.80
CA ASP A 91 -6.19 -0.40 -7.10
C ASP A 91 -5.15 -0.07 -8.17
N GLY A 92 -4.94 -0.99 -9.12
CA GLY A 92 -3.87 -0.81 -10.10
C GLY A 92 -2.53 -0.60 -9.42
N ASP A 93 -1.87 0.50 -9.73
CA ASP A 93 -0.59 0.92 -9.15
C ASP A 93 -0.73 2.14 -8.24
N SER A 94 -1.89 2.33 -7.65
CA SER A 94 -2.22 3.46 -6.77
C SER A 94 -2.80 2.98 -5.46
N SER A 95 -2.67 3.80 -4.43
CA SER A 95 -3.19 3.53 -3.09
C SER A 95 -3.90 4.77 -2.56
N CYS A 96 -4.93 4.56 -1.74
CA CYS A 96 -5.61 5.64 -1.03
C CYS A 96 -5.87 5.23 0.41
N GLY A 97 -5.96 6.21 1.30
CA GLY A 97 -6.30 5.98 2.69
C GLY A 97 -6.96 7.19 3.31
N THR A 98 -7.62 6.99 4.44
CA THR A 98 -8.30 8.08 5.16
C THR A 98 -7.68 8.31 6.53
N ARG A 99 -7.64 9.58 6.92
CA ARG A 99 -7.33 10.02 8.28
C ARG A 99 -8.33 11.11 8.66
N GLY A 100 -9.15 10.86 9.66
CA GLY A 100 -10.23 11.77 9.99
C GLY A 100 -11.15 12.00 8.80
N THR A 101 -11.31 13.25 8.39
CA THR A 101 -12.17 13.62 7.27
C THR A 101 -11.42 13.77 5.94
N THR A 102 -10.13 13.52 5.91
CA THR A 102 -9.29 13.73 4.73
C THR A 102 -8.91 12.41 4.07
N THR A 103 -9.09 12.37 2.75
CA THR A 103 -8.62 11.27 1.90
C THR A 103 -7.29 11.66 1.27
N TYR A 104 -6.35 10.72 1.31
CA TYR A 104 -5.01 10.83 0.71
C TYR A 104 -4.84 9.73 -0.31
N CYS A 105 -4.21 10.04 -1.44
CA CYS A 105 -3.85 9.02 -2.43
C CYS A 105 -2.38 9.16 -2.81
N TRP A 106 -1.77 8.06 -3.28
CA TRP A 106 -0.37 8.02 -3.70
C TRP A 106 -0.15 6.90 -4.72
N GLY A 107 0.99 6.94 -5.41
CA GLY A 107 1.33 6.02 -6.47
C GLY A 107 1.16 6.64 -7.85
N ARG A 108 0.79 5.82 -8.81
CA ARG A 108 0.64 6.20 -10.22
C ARG A 108 -0.47 7.23 -10.41
N ASN A 109 -0.20 8.25 -11.24
CA ASN A 109 -1.13 9.36 -11.46
C ASN A 109 -1.16 9.88 -12.91
N ASP A 110 -0.67 9.13 -13.86
CA ASP A 110 -0.59 9.57 -15.26
C ASP A 110 -1.95 9.85 -15.91
N GLU A 111 -3.02 9.38 -15.33
CA GLU A 111 -4.40 9.65 -15.77
C GLU A 111 -5.19 10.50 -14.76
N GLY A 112 -4.52 11.11 -13.78
CA GLY A 112 -5.17 11.90 -12.75
C GLY A 112 -5.92 11.09 -11.71
N GLN A 113 -5.63 9.78 -11.61
CA GLN A 113 -6.37 8.87 -10.72
C GLN A 113 -6.22 9.16 -9.24
N LEU A 114 -5.23 9.95 -8.83
CA LEU A 114 -5.05 10.34 -7.43
C LEU A 114 -5.96 11.51 -7.00
N GLY A 115 -6.55 12.22 -7.96
CA GLY A 115 -7.48 13.31 -7.65
C GLY A 115 -6.86 14.52 -6.97
N ASP A 116 -5.56 14.76 -7.13
CA ASP A 116 -4.85 15.90 -6.53
C ASP A 116 -4.76 17.13 -7.46
N GLY A 117 -5.41 17.09 -8.60
CA GLY A 117 -5.38 18.18 -9.59
C GLY A 117 -4.21 18.10 -10.56
N THR A 118 -3.38 17.07 -10.48
CA THR A 118 -2.21 16.86 -11.34
C THR A 118 -2.23 15.50 -12.03
N THR A 119 -1.25 15.26 -12.90
CA THR A 119 -0.98 13.96 -13.51
C THR A 119 0.42 13.45 -13.12
N GLU A 120 0.95 13.96 -12.02
CA GLU A 120 2.25 13.55 -11.50
C GLU A 120 2.08 12.43 -10.46
N ASP A 121 2.91 11.38 -10.56
CA ASP A 121 2.97 10.33 -9.56
C ASP A 121 3.33 10.92 -8.18
N ARG A 122 2.77 10.35 -7.13
CA ARG A 122 3.06 10.76 -5.77
C ARG A 122 3.67 9.60 -4.99
N SER A 123 4.85 9.83 -4.45
CA SER A 123 5.56 8.82 -3.66
C SER A 123 5.18 8.82 -2.18
N GLU A 124 4.35 9.75 -1.76
CA GLU A 124 3.84 9.84 -0.38
C GLU A 124 2.35 10.21 -0.37
N PRO A 125 1.63 9.86 0.71
CA PRO A 125 0.21 10.21 0.81
C PRO A 125 -0.02 11.70 0.58
N THR A 126 -0.86 12.02 -0.41
CA THR A 126 -1.15 13.38 -0.85
C THR A 126 -2.66 13.60 -0.79
N PRO A 127 -3.14 14.69 -0.14
CA PRO A 127 -4.57 14.95 -0.03
C PRO A 127 -5.21 15.23 -1.39
N LEU A 128 -6.47 14.84 -1.54
CA LEU A 128 -7.25 15.16 -2.73
C LEU A 128 -7.37 16.67 -2.90
N ALA A 129 -7.50 17.11 -4.15
CA ALA A 129 -7.73 18.52 -4.45
C ALA A 129 -9.08 18.98 -3.85
N GLN A 130 -9.11 20.19 -3.34
CA GLN A 130 -10.34 20.83 -2.88
C GLN A 130 -11.24 21.16 -4.07
N ARG A 131 -12.53 21.00 -3.89
CA ARG A 131 -13.54 21.38 -4.88
C ARG A 131 -13.96 22.84 -4.70
#